data_428dde2dc43573a510199da87c7f571d
#
_entry.id   428dde2dc43573a510199da87c7f571d
#
_cell.length_a   1.000
_cell.length_b   1.000
_cell.length_c   1.000
_cell.angle_alpha   90.00
_cell.angle_beta   90.00
_cell.angle_gamma   90.00
#
_symmetry.space_group_name_H-M   'P 1'
#
loop_
_entity.id
_entity.type
_entity.pdbx_description
1 polymer ?
#
loop_
_entity_poly.entity_id
_entity_poly.type
_entity_poly.pdbx_seq_one_letter_code
_entity_poly.pdbx_strand_id
1 'polypeptide(L)'
;MASPPPIELVRPIDTSLQPTESNANDPTTPHSATSSARHLHQDSGIVKKLSAIQAIRKWPWISVWQLALSSGIILTGFDLSIVSNVASLPAFQVQYGTIYGDKYILPALWLGVWNASIPIGAIVGALAAGLLQDVVGRRAAVAAASLLSAACFAAAFFSDQAGVVDAQRGVFLVAKTMQGFATGMMLCTVETWQSEVLPPALRGPGIALYPIFTLLGQLVGAVVVQAVLDVKYTVNYRLALATQWPFTALPLIVSLLMPESPTWLVRMGRLDGARKSLARLGSTRDDGDVDAELQGLKRIIQLEREQSGNRKVGYIECFKGTDSRRSWIILFARVIPSFFGLPLFSTASYFLQVLNVPPRLSLLFTLIGVVIGLFSNFVSFWTLTTFGRRPLIIVSMAGAAVMWASIGIAGCFPSTLPAVQWYVIVGMMVTISLVGVAAWPASHVVAVEASSLRLRSRSQGIAGVAANLVMGVVSIFLPYIYNQDQGNGGARVGFLFAFLCLVGTVLSWLFIPEMKDRTVEAVDSMFELRLPARAFASWRREGDEELEGREKRPGTQEREAQETTGKM
;
A
#
# COMPACT_ATOMS: atom_id res chain seq x y z
N MET A 1 2.64 -46.04 11.54
CA MET A 1 2.12 -45.38 12.73
C MET A 1 3.14 -45.57 13.83
N ALA A 2 3.99 -44.59 14.08
CA ALA A 2 4.95 -44.60 15.18
C ALA A 2 4.73 -43.31 15.97
N SER A 3 4.47 -43.45 17.24
CA SER A 3 4.25 -42.39 18.22
C SER A 3 5.54 -41.57 18.47
N PRO A 4 5.45 -40.28 18.71
CA PRO A 4 6.61 -39.43 19.03
C PRO A 4 7.11 -39.69 20.46
N PRO A 5 8.42 -39.47 20.75
CA PRO A 5 9.00 -39.71 22.07
C PRO A 5 8.57 -38.60 23.08
N PRO A 6 8.59 -38.90 24.39
CA PRO A 6 8.12 -37.98 25.40
C PRO A 6 9.12 -36.86 25.70
N ILE A 7 8.57 -35.66 25.97
CA ILE A 7 9.29 -34.45 26.37
C ILE A 7 9.80 -34.62 27.80
N GLU A 8 11.11 -34.57 28.01
CA GLU A 8 11.75 -34.47 29.32
C GLU A 8 11.41 -33.13 30.01
N LEU A 9 10.72 -33.24 31.12
CA LEU A 9 10.45 -32.13 32.05
C LEU A 9 11.74 -31.77 32.80
N VAL A 10 12.24 -30.58 32.54
CA VAL A 10 13.32 -29.95 33.34
C VAL A 10 12.79 -29.63 34.72
N ARG A 11 13.47 -30.18 35.77
CA ARG A 11 13.13 -30.03 37.19
C ARG A 11 13.22 -28.55 37.62
N PRO A 12 12.38 -28.09 38.55
CA PRO A 12 12.50 -26.75 39.14
C PRO A 12 13.72 -26.65 40.06
N ILE A 13 14.40 -25.49 39.96
CA ILE A 13 15.52 -25.14 40.86
C ILE A 13 14.95 -24.82 42.24
N ASP A 14 15.51 -25.45 43.23
CA ASP A 14 15.20 -25.35 44.65
C ASP A 14 15.45 -23.93 45.18
N THR A 15 14.42 -23.25 45.65
CA THR A 15 14.46 -21.96 46.33
C THR A 15 14.42 -22.16 47.83
N SER A 16 15.58 -22.48 48.46
CA SER A 16 15.75 -22.43 49.89
C SER A 16 17.05 -21.67 50.23
N LEU A 17 16.97 -20.35 50.28
CA LEU A 17 17.92 -19.53 51.03
C LEU A 17 17.13 -18.51 51.84
N GLN A 18 17.26 -18.65 53.18
CA GLN A 18 16.69 -17.79 54.22
C GLN A 18 17.30 -16.35 54.17
N PRO A 19 16.55 -15.34 54.58
CA PRO A 19 17.06 -13.97 54.67
C PRO A 19 17.92 -13.80 55.93
N THR A 20 19.16 -13.39 55.76
CA THR A 20 19.98 -12.82 56.82
C THR A 20 19.65 -11.34 56.97
N GLU A 21 19.17 -10.96 58.15
CA GLU A 21 19.03 -9.58 58.62
C GLU A 21 20.41 -8.91 58.66
N SER A 22 20.60 -7.76 58.02
CA SER A 22 21.64 -6.80 58.37
C SER A 22 21.20 -5.36 58.08
N ASN A 23 21.07 -4.63 59.17
CA ASN A 23 21.23 -3.18 59.39
C ASN A 23 20.74 -2.17 58.34
N ALA A 24 19.70 -1.46 58.77
CA ALA A 24 19.31 -0.13 58.32
C ALA A 24 20.44 0.87 58.58
N ASN A 25 20.90 1.56 57.53
CA ASN A 25 21.36 2.94 57.44
C ASN A 25 22.39 3.09 56.33
N ASP A 26 21.90 3.25 55.07
CA ASP A 26 22.63 4.01 54.05
C ASP A 26 21.63 4.53 52.99
N PRO A 27 21.49 5.84 52.78
CA PRO A 27 20.59 6.40 51.80
C PRO A 27 21.33 6.57 50.46
N THR A 28 21.44 5.50 49.68
CA THR A 28 21.89 5.59 48.29
C THR A 28 20.82 4.99 47.38
N THR A 29 20.07 5.88 46.80
CA THR A 29 19.15 5.86 45.67
C THR A 29 19.27 4.73 44.63
N PRO A 30 18.14 4.24 44.09
CA PRO A 30 18.13 3.28 42.97
C PRO A 30 18.35 4.01 41.63
N HIS A 31 19.59 4.40 41.34
CA HIS A 31 19.98 5.08 40.10
C HIS A 31 20.65 4.17 39.05
N SER A 32 20.87 2.88 39.31
CA SER A 32 21.63 2.01 38.39
C SER A 32 20.79 1.37 37.27
N ALA A 33 19.48 1.15 37.47
CA ALA A 33 18.61 0.58 36.44
C ALA A 33 18.18 1.59 35.37
N THR A 34 18.09 2.88 35.72
CA THR A 34 17.75 3.97 34.80
C THR A 34 18.94 4.43 33.96
N SER A 35 20.18 4.23 34.40
CA SER A 35 21.37 4.59 33.62
C SER A 35 21.61 3.63 32.45
N SER A 36 21.46 2.32 32.66
CA SER A 36 21.60 1.33 31.57
C SER A 36 20.53 1.47 30.50
N ALA A 37 19.30 1.82 30.88
CA ALA A 37 18.23 2.13 29.91
C ALA A 37 18.50 3.44 29.15
N ARG A 38 19.09 4.45 29.81
CA ARG A 38 19.50 5.70 29.16
C ARG A 38 20.68 5.52 28.20
N HIS A 39 21.68 4.70 28.50
CA HIS A 39 22.77 4.42 27.56
C HIS A 39 22.32 3.62 26.33
N LEU A 40 21.37 2.69 26.46
CA LEU A 40 20.78 2.00 25.32
C LEU A 40 19.89 2.91 24.43
N HIS A 41 19.31 3.97 25.02
CA HIS A 41 18.59 5.00 24.26
C HIS A 41 19.53 6.06 23.65
N GLN A 42 20.70 6.30 24.21
CA GLN A 42 21.67 7.26 23.68
C GLN A 42 22.40 6.72 22.44
N ASP A 43 22.67 5.42 22.34
CA ASP A 43 23.23 4.79 21.14
C ASP A 43 22.19 4.71 19.99
N SER A 44 20.88 4.72 20.27
CA SER A 44 19.84 4.80 19.25
C SER A 44 19.60 6.24 18.73
N GLY A 45 20.05 7.26 19.46
CA GLY A 45 19.83 8.69 19.13
C GLY A 45 20.81 9.29 18.13
N ILE A 46 21.93 8.62 17.81
CA ILE A 46 22.94 9.09 16.85
C ILE A 46 23.02 8.16 15.63
N VAL A 47 21.94 7.53 15.23
CA VAL A 47 21.88 7.00 13.87
C VAL A 47 21.66 8.20 12.94
N LYS A 48 22.78 8.79 12.47
CA LYS A 48 22.80 9.75 11.36
C LYS A 48 21.73 9.34 10.36
N LYS A 49 20.69 10.16 10.13
CA LYS A 49 19.63 9.88 9.14
C LYS A 49 20.32 9.66 7.79
N LEU A 50 20.55 8.39 7.44
CA LEU A 50 21.11 8.03 6.14
C LEU A 50 20.16 8.54 5.07
N SER A 51 20.68 9.30 4.10
CA SER A 51 19.94 9.63 2.90
C SER A 51 19.51 8.34 2.20
N ALA A 52 18.36 8.34 1.50
CA ALA A 52 17.88 7.16 0.77
C ALA A 52 18.94 6.60 -0.20
N ILE A 53 19.73 7.48 -0.85
CA ILE A 53 20.82 7.09 -1.75
C ILE A 53 21.95 6.39 -0.99
N GLN A 54 22.32 6.89 0.19
CA GLN A 54 23.33 6.26 1.04
C GLN A 54 22.86 4.89 1.56
N ALA A 55 21.57 4.79 1.89
CA ALA A 55 20.97 3.53 2.31
C ALA A 55 20.94 2.49 1.17
N ILE A 56 20.60 2.88 -0.06
CA ILE A 56 20.67 2.01 -1.25
C ILE A 56 22.10 1.51 -1.49
N ARG A 57 23.10 2.40 -1.35
CA ARG A 57 24.53 2.02 -1.47
C ARG A 57 24.98 1.07 -0.38
N LYS A 58 24.45 1.24 0.84
CA LYS A 58 24.79 0.37 1.99
C LYS A 58 24.13 -1.01 1.87
N TRP A 59 22.89 -1.09 1.35
CA TRP A 59 22.15 -2.36 1.22
C TRP A 59 21.68 -2.59 -0.22
N PRO A 60 22.58 -2.82 -1.19
CA PRO A 60 22.22 -2.94 -2.60
C PRO A 60 21.33 -4.16 -2.85
N TRP A 61 21.61 -5.31 -2.24
CA TRP A 61 20.85 -6.54 -2.44
C TRP A 61 19.41 -6.44 -1.91
N ILE A 62 19.20 -5.79 -0.78
CA ILE A 62 17.85 -5.53 -0.27
C ILE A 62 17.06 -4.67 -1.28
N SER A 63 17.70 -3.64 -1.84
CA SER A 63 17.07 -2.77 -2.85
C SER A 63 16.74 -3.53 -4.14
N VAL A 64 17.60 -4.44 -4.57
CA VAL A 64 17.34 -5.31 -5.74
C VAL A 64 16.14 -6.22 -5.50
N TRP A 65 16.07 -6.88 -4.32
CA TRP A 65 14.93 -7.74 -3.98
C TRP A 65 13.64 -6.95 -3.82
N GLN A 66 13.71 -5.72 -3.27
CA GLN A 66 12.58 -4.80 -3.20
C GLN A 66 12.00 -4.51 -4.60
N LEU A 67 12.86 -4.17 -5.56
CA LEU A 67 12.45 -3.92 -6.95
C LEU A 67 11.91 -5.19 -7.62
N ALA A 68 12.55 -6.33 -7.41
CA ALA A 68 12.11 -7.60 -7.96
C ALA A 68 10.70 -7.99 -7.45
N LEU A 69 10.44 -7.85 -6.14
CA LEU A 69 9.12 -8.12 -5.54
C LEU A 69 8.05 -7.12 -5.97
N SER A 70 8.44 -5.93 -6.42
CA SER A 70 7.49 -4.98 -7.00
C SER A 70 6.83 -5.49 -8.28
N SER A 71 7.35 -6.58 -8.90
CA SER A 71 6.67 -7.31 -9.98
C SER A 71 5.27 -7.78 -9.59
N GLY A 72 5.03 -8.14 -8.32
CA GLY A 72 3.69 -8.47 -7.81
C GLY A 72 2.77 -7.25 -7.77
N ILE A 73 3.29 -6.05 -7.51
CA ILE A 73 2.53 -4.80 -7.55
C ILE A 73 2.20 -4.41 -9.01
N ILE A 74 3.16 -4.62 -9.93
CA ILE A 74 2.94 -4.40 -11.37
C ILE A 74 1.83 -5.33 -11.89
N LEU A 75 1.86 -6.62 -11.52
CA LEU A 75 0.80 -7.57 -11.85
C LEU A 75 -0.57 -7.08 -11.37
N THR A 76 -0.65 -6.56 -10.15
CA THR A 76 -1.89 -6.01 -9.59
C THR A 76 -2.37 -4.79 -10.40
N GLY A 77 -1.48 -3.87 -10.72
CA GLY A 77 -1.79 -2.70 -11.54
C GLY A 77 -2.32 -3.08 -12.93
N PHE A 78 -1.67 -4.06 -13.56
CA PHE A 78 -2.11 -4.62 -14.84
C PHE A 78 -3.53 -5.20 -14.74
N ASP A 79 -3.80 -6.00 -13.71
CA ASP A 79 -5.09 -6.67 -13.53
C ASP A 79 -6.24 -5.67 -13.23
N LEU A 80 -5.96 -4.60 -12.47
CA LEU A 80 -6.95 -3.54 -12.21
C LEU A 80 -7.45 -2.83 -13.47
N SER A 81 -6.59 -2.69 -14.49
CA SER A 81 -6.94 -1.98 -15.73
C SER A 81 -7.47 -2.89 -16.84
N ILE A 82 -7.13 -4.19 -16.81
CA ILE A 82 -7.38 -5.09 -17.94
C ILE A 82 -8.87 -5.28 -18.21
N VAL A 83 -9.70 -5.40 -17.16
CA VAL A 83 -11.15 -5.62 -17.32
C VAL A 83 -11.79 -4.49 -18.14
N SER A 84 -11.51 -3.24 -17.78
CA SER A 84 -12.03 -2.08 -18.46
C SER A 84 -11.46 -1.91 -19.88
N ASN A 85 -10.15 -2.13 -20.04
CA ASN A 85 -9.49 -2.00 -21.33
C ASN A 85 -9.99 -3.07 -22.31
N VAL A 86 -10.17 -4.33 -21.84
CA VAL A 86 -10.75 -5.41 -22.65
C VAL A 86 -12.23 -5.17 -22.92
N ALA A 87 -12.99 -4.63 -21.95
CA ALA A 87 -14.38 -4.23 -22.14
C ALA A 87 -14.57 -3.15 -23.22
N SER A 88 -13.50 -2.39 -23.51
CA SER A 88 -13.48 -1.39 -24.59
C SER A 88 -13.24 -1.98 -25.97
N LEU A 89 -12.87 -3.27 -26.08
CA LEU A 89 -12.66 -3.93 -27.37
C LEU A 89 -14.01 -4.33 -28.00
N PRO A 90 -14.29 -3.95 -29.25
CA PRO A 90 -15.55 -4.30 -29.93
C PRO A 90 -15.82 -5.81 -29.95
N ALA A 91 -14.79 -6.65 -30.14
CA ALA A 91 -14.95 -8.10 -30.13
C ALA A 91 -15.39 -8.64 -28.76
N PHE A 92 -14.94 -8.05 -27.66
CA PHE A 92 -15.42 -8.42 -26.32
C PHE A 92 -16.87 -7.97 -26.10
N GLN A 93 -17.23 -6.78 -26.60
CA GLN A 93 -18.62 -6.28 -26.52
C GLN A 93 -19.59 -7.14 -27.34
N VAL A 94 -19.17 -7.64 -28.50
CA VAL A 94 -19.95 -8.60 -29.28
C VAL A 94 -20.13 -9.93 -28.56
N GLN A 95 -19.06 -10.45 -27.92
CA GLN A 95 -19.10 -11.76 -27.27
C GLN A 95 -19.89 -11.76 -25.95
N TYR A 96 -19.69 -10.73 -25.11
CA TYR A 96 -20.24 -10.67 -23.75
C TYR A 96 -21.35 -9.61 -23.58
N GLY A 97 -21.61 -8.79 -24.60
CA GLY A 97 -22.58 -7.71 -24.55
C GLY A 97 -24.00 -8.13 -24.90
N THR A 98 -24.88 -7.16 -24.90
CA THR A 98 -26.25 -7.22 -25.37
C THR A 98 -26.48 -6.13 -26.41
N ILE A 99 -27.41 -6.36 -27.35
CA ILE A 99 -27.76 -5.37 -28.36
C ILE A 99 -28.62 -4.28 -27.68
N TYR A 100 -28.22 -3.04 -27.84
CA TYR A 100 -28.95 -1.87 -27.39
C TYR A 100 -28.98 -0.84 -28.54
N GLY A 101 -30.14 -0.69 -29.16
CA GLY A 101 -30.25 0.04 -30.45
C GLY A 101 -29.42 -0.64 -31.54
N ASP A 102 -28.51 0.10 -32.15
CA ASP A 102 -27.62 -0.39 -33.22
C ASP A 102 -26.23 -0.81 -32.73
N LYS A 103 -25.99 -0.85 -31.41
CA LYS A 103 -24.67 -1.12 -30.83
C LYS A 103 -24.71 -2.25 -29.79
N TYR A 104 -23.60 -2.98 -29.68
CA TYR A 104 -23.39 -3.87 -28.55
C TYR A 104 -22.87 -3.08 -27.36
N ILE A 105 -23.53 -3.23 -26.21
CA ILE A 105 -23.07 -2.65 -24.92
C ILE A 105 -22.96 -3.74 -23.87
N LEU A 106 -22.09 -3.54 -22.92
CA LEU A 106 -22.00 -4.41 -21.76
C LEU A 106 -23.05 -3.99 -20.72
N PRO A 107 -23.90 -4.93 -20.24
CA PRO A 107 -24.90 -4.60 -19.22
C PRO A 107 -24.25 -4.05 -17.96
N ALA A 108 -24.83 -2.99 -17.38
CA ALA A 108 -24.28 -2.30 -16.20
C ALA A 108 -24.06 -3.26 -15.02
N LEU A 109 -24.97 -4.22 -14.81
CA LEU A 109 -24.84 -5.26 -13.80
C LEU A 109 -23.52 -6.04 -13.94
N TRP A 110 -23.26 -6.61 -15.12
CA TRP A 110 -22.08 -7.43 -15.35
C TRP A 110 -20.79 -6.61 -15.27
N LEU A 111 -20.81 -5.41 -15.83
CA LEU A 111 -19.67 -4.51 -15.77
C LEU A 111 -19.35 -4.10 -14.31
N GLY A 112 -20.38 -3.82 -13.51
CA GLY A 112 -20.25 -3.48 -12.09
C GLY A 112 -19.64 -4.62 -11.28
N VAL A 113 -20.20 -5.84 -11.41
CA VAL A 113 -19.70 -7.00 -10.64
C VAL A 113 -18.31 -7.44 -11.10
N TRP A 114 -17.96 -7.32 -12.39
CA TRP A 114 -16.60 -7.61 -12.87
C TRP A 114 -15.56 -6.63 -12.32
N ASN A 115 -15.87 -5.33 -12.30
CA ASN A 115 -14.97 -4.31 -11.75
C ASN A 115 -14.82 -4.44 -10.21
N ALA A 116 -15.87 -4.89 -9.53
CA ALA A 116 -15.85 -5.11 -8.08
C ALA A 116 -15.23 -6.45 -7.67
N SER A 117 -15.15 -7.42 -8.59
CA SER A 117 -14.68 -8.78 -8.29
C SER A 117 -13.25 -8.81 -7.74
N ILE A 118 -12.36 -8.00 -8.33
CA ILE A 118 -10.96 -7.92 -7.91
C ILE A 118 -10.84 -7.36 -6.48
N PRO A 119 -11.37 -6.18 -6.12
CA PRO A 119 -11.27 -5.68 -4.76
C PRO A 119 -11.98 -6.58 -3.73
N ILE A 120 -13.13 -7.18 -4.08
CA ILE A 120 -13.83 -8.12 -3.17
C ILE A 120 -13.00 -9.38 -2.94
N GLY A 121 -12.47 -9.97 -4.00
CA GLY A 121 -11.56 -11.12 -3.89
C GLY A 121 -10.32 -10.79 -3.07
N ALA A 122 -9.74 -9.60 -3.26
CA ALA A 122 -8.54 -9.15 -2.58
C ALA A 122 -8.72 -9.02 -1.06
N ILE A 123 -9.91 -8.69 -0.56
CA ILE A 123 -10.21 -8.69 0.87
C ILE A 123 -10.01 -10.09 1.45
N VAL A 124 -10.65 -11.10 0.84
CA VAL A 124 -10.56 -12.48 1.32
C VAL A 124 -9.15 -13.04 1.16
N GLY A 125 -8.49 -12.70 0.04
CA GLY A 125 -7.10 -13.10 -0.24
C GLY A 125 -6.10 -12.53 0.76
N ALA A 126 -6.24 -11.27 1.15
CA ALA A 126 -5.37 -10.64 2.14
C ALA A 126 -5.55 -11.25 3.55
N LEU A 127 -6.79 -11.60 3.93
CA LEU A 127 -7.06 -12.30 5.19
C LEU A 127 -6.45 -13.71 5.18
N ALA A 128 -6.61 -14.45 4.07
CA ALA A 128 -6.02 -15.78 3.91
C ALA A 128 -4.49 -15.73 3.90
N ALA A 129 -3.89 -14.68 3.31
CA ALA A 129 -2.44 -14.48 3.29
C ALA A 129 -1.86 -14.39 4.70
N GLY A 130 -2.54 -13.67 5.61
CA GLY A 130 -2.08 -13.53 7.00
C GLY A 130 -1.90 -14.89 7.70
N LEU A 131 -2.79 -15.84 7.42
CA LEU A 131 -2.70 -17.20 7.96
C LEU A 131 -1.68 -18.06 7.22
N LEU A 132 -1.72 -18.03 5.89
CA LEU A 132 -0.89 -18.88 5.05
C LEU A 132 0.60 -18.53 5.19
N GLN A 133 0.96 -17.26 5.10
CA GLN A 133 2.36 -16.82 5.15
C GLN A 133 3.04 -17.08 6.51
N ASP A 134 2.27 -17.16 7.59
CA ASP A 134 2.81 -17.50 8.91
C ASP A 134 3.14 -18.99 9.03
N VAL A 135 2.44 -19.86 8.29
CA VAL A 135 2.67 -21.31 8.29
C VAL A 135 3.74 -21.71 7.28
N VAL A 136 3.60 -21.29 6.02
CA VAL A 136 4.46 -21.76 4.92
C VAL A 136 5.65 -20.85 4.60
N GLY A 137 5.64 -19.62 5.10
CA GLY A 137 6.64 -18.59 4.78
C GLY A 137 6.22 -17.67 3.64
N ARG A 138 7.00 -16.60 3.47
CA ARG A 138 6.68 -15.53 2.52
C ARG A 138 6.95 -15.96 1.07
N ARG A 139 8.03 -16.70 0.84
CA ARG A 139 8.39 -17.25 -0.49
C ARG A 139 7.29 -18.15 -1.04
N ALA A 140 6.87 -19.14 -0.24
CA ALA A 140 5.86 -20.10 -0.65
C ALA A 140 4.47 -19.43 -0.84
N ALA A 141 4.14 -18.44 -0.04
CA ALA A 141 2.89 -17.68 -0.19
C ALA A 141 2.86 -16.86 -1.50
N VAL A 142 3.97 -16.19 -1.87
CA VAL A 142 4.08 -15.48 -3.16
C VAL A 142 4.01 -16.47 -4.33
N ALA A 143 4.69 -17.63 -4.24
CA ALA A 143 4.62 -18.67 -5.26
C ALA A 143 3.20 -19.20 -5.45
N ALA A 144 2.50 -19.51 -4.35
CA ALA A 144 1.12 -19.99 -4.39
C ALA A 144 0.17 -18.94 -5.00
N ALA A 145 0.31 -17.67 -4.63
CA ALA A 145 -0.45 -16.58 -5.22
C ALA A 145 -0.21 -16.44 -6.73
N SER A 146 1.06 -16.56 -7.18
CA SER A 146 1.41 -16.48 -8.59
C SER A 146 0.83 -17.65 -9.39
N LEU A 147 0.92 -18.87 -8.88
CA LEU A 147 0.35 -20.06 -9.53
C LEU A 147 -1.18 -19.98 -9.62
N LEU A 148 -1.83 -19.53 -8.54
CA LEU A 148 -3.26 -19.31 -8.54
C LEU A 148 -3.67 -18.23 -9.55
N SER A 149 -2.94 -17.11 -9.62
CA SER A 149 -3.13 -16.08 -10.66
C SER A 149 -3.05 -16.65 -12.06
N ALA A 150 -2.03 -17.49 -12.36
CA ALA A 150 -1.88 -18.10 -13.67
C ALA A 150 -3.07 -19.00 -14.03
N ALA A 151 -3.61 -19.78 -13.06
CA ALA A 151 -4.79 -20.61 -13.24
C ALA A 151 -6.06 -19.76 -13.49
N CYS A 152 -6.21 -18.65 -12.76
CA CYS A 152 -7.33 -17.73 -12.95
C CYS A 152 -7.32 -17.07 -14.33
N PHE A 153 -6.15 -16.72 -14.85
CA PHE A 153 -6.03 -16.18 -16.21
C PHE A 153 -6.37 -17.22 -17.27
N ALA A 154 -6.02 -18.50 -17.06
CA ALA A 154 -6.47 -19.58 -17.92
C ALA A 154 -8.00 -19.69 -17.91
N ALA A 155 -8.64 -19.65 -16.74
CA ALA A 155 -10.09 -19.69 -16.62
C ALA A 155 -10.76 -18.49 -17.32
N ALA A 156 -10.20 -17.27 -17.19
CA ALA A 156 -10.69 -16.09 -17.89
C ALA A 156 -10.50 -16.17 -19.41
N PHE A 157 -9.38 -16.74 -19.87
CA PHE A 157 -9.08 -16.93 -21.29
C PHE A 157 -10.05 -17.90 -21.97
N PHE A 158 -10.44 -18.99 -21.31
CA PHE A 158 -11.36 -20.00 -21.81
C PHE A 158 -12.83 -19.74 -21.46
N SER A 159 -13.16 -18.60 -20.85
CA SER A 159 -14.51 -18.32 -20.37
C SER A 159 -15.57 -18.29 -21.48
N ASP A 160 -15.20 -17.90 -22.69
CA ASP A 160 -16.07 -17.85 -23.87
C ASP A 160 -16.45 -19.23 -24.44
N GLN A 161 -15.85 -20.31 -23.97
CA GLN A 161 -16.20 -21.68 -24.34
C GLN A 161 -17.33 -22.27 -23.48
N ALA A 162 -17.83 -21.53 -22.50
CA ALA A 162 -18.82 -22.01 -21.53
C ALA A 162 -20.28 -22.11 -22.08
N GLY A 163 -20.46 -22.18 -23.38
CA GLY A 163 -21.80 -22.37 -24.02
C GLY A 163 -22.62 -21.08 -24.05
N VAL A 164 -23.63 -20.92 -23.17
CA VAL A 164 -24.52 -19.74 -23.16
C VAL A 164 -23.82 -18.49 -22.67
N VAL A 165 -24.18 -17.31 -23.20
CA VAL A 165 -23.54 -16.02 -22.87
C VAL A 165 -23.53 -15.73 -21.36
N ASP A 166 -24.61 -16.05 -20.65
CA ASP A 166 -24.64 -15.81 -19.19
C ASP A 166 -23.72 -16.75 -18.41
N ALA A 167 -23.52 -17.99 -18.88
CA ALA A 167 -22.52 -18.88 -18.32
C ALA A 167 -21.08 -18.37 -18.59
N GLN A 168 -20.82 -17.84 -19.80
CA GLN A 168 -19.53 -17.21 -20.14
C GLN A 168 -19.23 -16.02 -19.23
N ARG A 169 -20.22 -15.14 -19.01
CA ARG A 169 -20.14 -14.00 -18.07
C ARG A 169 -19.87 -14.46 -16.64
N GLY A 170 -20.55 -15.54 -16.21
CA GLY A 170 -20.38 -16.14 -14.90
C GLY A 170 -18.99 -16.73 -14.68
N VAL A 171 -18.47 -17.51 -15.64
CA VAL A 171 -17.11 -18.06 -15.58
C VAL A 171 -16.06 -16.94 -15.53
N PHE A 172 -16.22 -15.89 -16.34
CA PHE A 172 -15.34 -14.72 -16.31
C PHE A 172 -15.38 -14.02 -14.94
N LEU A 173 -16.57 -13.87 -14.33
CA LEU A 173 -16.73 -13.31 -12.99
C LEU A 173 -16.00 -14.14 -11.92
N VAL A 174 -16.21 -15.46 -11.91
CA VAL A 174 -15.53 -16.35 -10.95
C VAL A 174 -14.02 -16.30 -11.13
N ALA A 175 -13.53 -16.35 -12.38
CA ALA A 175 -12.11 -16.23 -12.69
C ALA A 175 -11.53 -14.90 -12.15
N LYS A 176 -12.22 -13.77 -12.34
CA LYS A 176 -11.78 -12.46 -11.85
C LYS A 176 -11.87 -12.32 -10.33
N THR A 177 -12.86 -12.93 -9.68
CA THR A 177 -12.97 -12.94 -8.22
C THR A 177 -11.81 -13.74 -7.59
N MET A 178 -11.52 -14.93 -8.13
CA MET A 178 -10.39 -15.75 -7.70
C MET A 178 -9.04 -15.08 -8.03
N GLN A 179 -8.97 -14.34 -9.12
CA GLN A 179 -7.82 -13.50 -9.44
C GLN A 179 -7.62 -12.40 -8.39
N GLY A 180 -8.71 -11.72 -7.98
CA GLY A 180 -8.66 -10.75 -6.87
C GLY A 180 -8.14 -11.38 -5.58
N PHE A 181 -8.60 -12.61 -5.26
CA PHE A 181 -8.09 -13.37 -4.10
C PHE A 181 -6.58 -13.59 -4.21
N ALA A 182 -6.08 -14.05 -5.34
CA ALA A 182 -4.65 -14.28 -5.56
C ALA A 182 -3.84 -12.98 -5.46
N THR A 183 -4.37 -11.89 -6.01
CA THR A 183 -3.75 -10.55 -5.96
C THR A 183 -3.69 -10.00 -4.54
N GLY A 184 -4.78 -10.13 -3.77
CA GLY A 184 -4.82 -9.73 -2.35
C GLY A 184 -3.81 -10.52 -1.51
N MET A 185 -3.70 -11.83 -1.75
CA MET A 185 -2.70 -12.68 -1.10
C MET A 185 -1.27 -12.25 -1.48
N MET A 186 -1.02 -11.96 -2.75
CA MET A 186 0.26 -11.48 -3.26
C MET A 186 0.69 -10.19 -2.58
N LEU A 187 -0.17 -9.16 -2.61
CA LEU A 187 0.14 -7.84 -2.06
C LEU A 187 0.40 -7.88 -0.56
N CYS A 188 -0.46 -8.55 0.20
CA CYS A 188 -0.30 -8.69 1.65
C CYS A 188 1.04 -9.36 1.99
N THR A 189 1.43 -10.40 1.24
CA THR A 189 2.69 -11.11 1.48
C THR A 189 3.90 -10.26 1.09
N VAL A 190 3.84 -9.53 -0.03
CA VAL A 190 4.90 -8.60 -0.47
C VAL A 190 5.09 -7.48 0.56
N GLU A 191 4.02 -6.82 1.00
CA GLU A 191 4.07 -5.76 2.02
C GLU A 191 4.62 -6.29 3.35
N THR A 192 4.28 -7.51 3.75
CA THR A 192 4.80 -8.15 4.97
C THR A 192 6.29 -8.38 4.85
N TRP A 193 6.76 -8.99 3.76
CA TRP A 193 8.19 -9.22 3.52
C TRP A 193 8.96 -7.90 3.52
N GLN A 194 8.46 -6.87 2.85
CA GLN A 194 9.06 -5.54 2.83
C GLN A 194 9.17 -4.94 4.23
N SER A 195 8.14 -5.07 5.05
CA SER A 195 8.14 -4.55 6.43
C SER A 195 9.15 -5.26 7.35
N GLU A 196 9.43 -6.55 7.09
CA GLU A 196 10.34 -7.39 7.88
C GLU A 196 11.81 -7.25 7.45
N VAL A 197 12.07 -6.98 6.16
CA VAL A 197 13.43 -6.99 5.59
C VAL A 197 13.98 -5.58 5.37
N LEU A 198 13.13 -4.60 5.04
CA LEU A 198 13.61 -3.25 4.74
C LEU A 198 14.12 -2.52 6.00
N PRO A 199 15.37 -2.01 5.96
CA PRO A 199 15.88 -1.12 6.98
C PRO A 199 14.99 0.13 7.14
N PRO A 200 14.94 0.75 8.34
CA PRO A 200 14.10 1.93 8.59
C PRO A 200 14.29 3.06 7.58
N ALA A 201 15.53 3.27 7.11
CA ALA A 201 15.86 4.31 6.13
C ALA A 201 15.27 4.06 4.73
N LEU A 202 15.05 2.79 4.33
CA LEU A 202 14.50 2.40 3.02
C LEU A 202 12.99 2.10 3.07
N ARG A 203 12.42 1.91 4.26
CA ARG A 203 11.01 1.52 4.42
C ARG A 203 10.05 2.59 3.90
N GLY A 204 10.27 3.87 4.25
CA GLY A 204 9.45 4.99 3.77
C GLY A 204 9.48 5.14 2.24
N PRO A 205 10.67 5.32 1.65
CA PRO A 205 10.82 5.37 0.19
C PRO A 205 10.28 4.12 -0.52
N GLY A 206 10.48 2.92 0.02
CA GLY A 206 10.00 1.66 -0.56
C GLY A 206 8.46 1.60 -0.66
N ILE A 207 7.76 2.07 0.36
CA ILE A 207 6.29 2.12 0.38
C ILE A 207 5.77 3.21 -0.58
N ALA A 208 6.47 4.34 -0.69
CA ALA A 208 6.10 5.42 -1.62
C ALA A 208 6.19 5.02 -3.11
N LEU A 209 6.90 3.95 -3.44
CA LEU A 209 6.96 3.39 -4.80
C LEU A 209 5.70 2.60 -5.19
N TYR A 210 4.83 2.23 -4.24
CA TYR A 210 3.64 1.41 -4.52
C TYR A 210 2.73 2.00 -5.60
N PRO A 211 2.30 3.28 -5.57
CA PRO A 211 1.48 3.87 -6.62
C PRO A 211 2.16 3.87 -7.99
N ILE A 212 3.48 4.08 -8.03
CA ILE A 212 4.27 4.10 -9.27
C ILE A 212 4.24 2.73 -9.94
N PHE A 213 4.50 1.65 -9.21
CA PHE A 213 4.47 0.30 -9.77
C PHE A 213 3.05 -0.13 -10.15
N THR A 214 2.03 0.31 -9.42
CA THR A 214 0.62 0.09 -9.80
C THR A 214 0.29 0.78 -11.12
N LEU A 215 0.66 2.06 -11.27
CA LEU A 215 0.46 2.79 -12.54
C LEU A 215 1.30 2.21 -13.69
N LEU A 216 2.51 1.74 -13.42
CA LEU A 216 3.33 1.07 -14.42
C LEU A 216 2.63 -0.21 -14.94
N GLY A 217 2.03 -0.99 -14.05
CA GLY A 217 1.21 -2.14 -14.43
C GLY A 217 0.00 -1.75 -15.29
N GLN A 218 -0.71 -0.69 -14.90
CA GLN A 218 -1.83 -0.16 -15.70
C GLN A 218 -1.37 0.35 -17.07
N LEU A 219 -0.20 1.00 -17.14
CA LEU A 219 0.39 1.44 -18.40
C LEU A 219 0.65 0.27 -19.34
N VAL A 220 1.28 -0.80 -18.84
CA VAL A 220 1.54 -1.99 -19.63
C VAL A 220 0.23 -2.60 -20.14
N GLY A 221 -0.79 -2.71 -19.28
CA GLY A 221 -2.12 -3.20 -19.67
C GLY A 221 -2.76 -2.36 -20.77
N ALA A 222 -2.69 -1.03 -20.67
CA ALA A 222 -3.21 -0.13 -21.67
C ALA A 222 -2.45 -0.24 -23.02
N VAL A 223 -1.10 -0.33 -22.99
CA VAL A 223 -0.27 -0.51 -24.19
C VAL A 223 -0.59 -1.82 -24.88
N VAL A 224 -0.72 -2.92 -24.12
CA VAL A 224 -1.08 -4.24 -24.68
C VAL A 224 -2.43 -4.19 -25.39
N VAL A 225 -3.47 -3.65 -24.74
CA VAL A 225 -4.80 -3.61 -25.34
C VAL A 225 -4.83 -2.68 -26.55
N GLN A 226 -4.10 -1.57 -26.53
CA GLN A 226 -3.95 -0.69 -27.69
C GLN A 226 -3.26 -1.42 -28.86
N ALA A 227 -2.24 -2.20 -28.60
CA ALA A 227 -1.49 -2.95 -29.62
C ALA A 227 -2.32 -4.08 -30.26
N VAL A 228 -3.21 -4.73 -29.50
CA VAL A 228 -4.06 -5.81 -30.03
C VAL A 228 -5.35 -5.31 -30.67
N LEU A 229 -5.65 -4.02 -30.61
CA LEU A 229 -6.88 -3.45 -31.18
C LEU A 229 -7.00 -3.72 -32.70
N ASP A 230 -5.88 -3.64 -33.42
CA ASP A 230 -5.81 -3.80 -34.88
C ASP A 230 -5.64 -5.27 -35.32
N VAL A 231 -5.53 -6.22 -34.37
CA VAL A 231 -5.48 -7.66 -34.67
C VAL A 231 -6.86 -8.18 -35.02
N LYS A 232 -6.96 -9.28 -35.81
CA LYS A 232 -8.22 -9.89 -36.26
C LYS A 232 -9.30 -9.88 -35.17
N TYR A 233 -10.46 -9.36 -35.50
CA TYR A 233 -11.59 -9.01 -34.63
C TYR A 233 -12.03 -10.11 -33.64
N THR A 234 -11.91 -11.39 -34.04
CA THR A 234 -12.39 -12.54 -33.26
C THR A 234 -11.45 -13.00 -32.17
N VAL A 235 -10.19 -12.53 -32.13
CA VAL A 235 -9.14 -13.08 -31.25
C VAL A 235 -8.51 -12.02 -30.35
N ASN A 236 -8.71 -10.73 -30.62
CA ASN A 236 -7.96 -9.65 -29.98
C ASN A 236 -8.10 -9.62 -28.45
N TYR A 237 -9.31 -9.82 -27.88
CA TYR A 237 -9.49 -9.83 -26.43
C TYR A 237 -8.84 -11.05 -25.75
N ARG A 238 -8.83 -12.22 -26.40
CA ARG A 238 -8.12 -13.40 -25.89
C ARG A 238 -6.60 -13.16 -25.84
N LEU A 239 -6.05 -12.52 -26.89
CA LEU A 239 -4.63 -12.18 -26.91
C LEU A 239 -4.30 -11.21 -25.79
N ALA A 240 -5.13 -10.19 -25.53
CA ALA A 240 -4.96 -9.29 -24.40
C ALA A 240 -4.97 -10.02 -23.06
N LEU A 241 -5.87 -10.99 -22.86
CA LEU A 241 -5.90 -11.82 -21.65
C LEU A 241 -4.68 -12.74 -21.55
N ALA A 242 -4.20 -13.30 -22.65
CA ALA A 242 -3.01 -14.16 -22.66
C ALA A 242 -1.72 -13.44 -22.22
N THR A 243 -1.60 -12.14 -22.49
CA THR A 243 -0.43 -11.36 -22.08
C THR A 243 -0.28 -11.22 -20.55
N GLN A 244 -1.28 -11.61 -19.76
CA GLN A 244 -1.19 -11.62 -18.30
C GLN A 244 -0.26 -12.73 -17.78
N TRP A 245 -0.07 -13.84 -18.50
CA TRP A 245 0.77 -14.95 -18.04
C TRP A 245 2.25 -14.60 -17.83
N PRO A 246 2.95 -13.91 -18.73
CA PRO A 246 4.31 -13.44 -18.46
C PRO A 246 4.46 -12.64 -17.17
N PHE A 247 3.43 -11.82 -16.83
CA PHE A 247 3.44 -11.02 -15.60
C PHE A 247 3.21 -11.84 -14.33
N THR A 248 2.59 -13.02 -14.40
CA THR A 248 2.53 -13.96 -13.28
C THR A 248 3.81 -14.75 -13.11
N ALA A 249 4.49 -15.02 -14.21
CA ALA A 249 5.77 -15.74 -14.19
C ALA A 249 6.86 -14.94 -13.46
N LEU A 250 6.87 -13.61 -13.56
CA LEU A 250 7.86 -12.76 -12.90
C LEU A 250 7.85 -12.91 -11.36
N PRO A 251 6.74 -12.66 -10.62
CA PRO A 251 6.73 -12.85 -9.17
C PRO A 251 6.91 -14.32 -8.78
N LEU A 252 6.54 -15.29 -9.62
CA LEU A 252 6.84 -16.71 -9.40
C LEU A 252 8.34 -16.96 -9.41
N ILE A 253 9.05 -16.50 -10.44
CA ILE A 253 10.52 -16.63 -10.55
C ILE A 253 11.19 -15.92 -9.38
N VAL A 254 10.75 -14.69 -9.07
CA VAL A 254 11.28 -13.94 -7.93
C VAL A 254 11.09 -14.71 -6.63
N SER A 255 9.91 -15.30 -6.40
CA SER A 255 9.64 -16.10 -5.20
C SER A 255 10.55 -17.32 -5.05
N LEU A 256 10.93 -17.95 -6.16
CA LEU A 256 11.85 -19.09 -6.16
C LEU A 256 13.29 -18.68 -5.84
N LEU A 257 13.69 -17.47 -6.22
CA LEU A 257 15.06 -16.98 -6.07
C LEU A 257 15.28 -16.16 -4.81
N MET A 258 14.25 -15.46 -4.29
CA MET A 258 14.38 -14.56 -3.15
C MET A 258 14.75 -15.29 -1.85
N PRO A 259 15.51 -14.63 -0.94
CA PRO A 259 15.71 -15.15 0.39
C PRO A 259 14.40 -15.07 1.21
N GLU A 260 14.18 -16.06 2.09
CA GLU A 260 13.03 -16.02 3.01
C GLU A 260 13.23 -14.94 4.07
N SER A 261 12.15 -14.48 4.70
CA SER A 261 12.22 -13.48 5.77
C SER A 261 13.05 -14.01 6.95
N PRO A 262 14.14 -13.30 7.35
CA PRO A 262 14.92 -13.68 8.53
C PRO A 262 14.07 -13.66 9.81
N THR A 263 13.17 -12.68 9.93
CA THR A 263 12.26 -12.53 11.07
C THR A 263 11.35 -13.75 11.21
N TRP A 264 10.78 -14.22 10.11
CA TRP A 264 9.95 -15.42 10.11
C TRP A 264 10.75 -16.67 10.47
N LEU A 265 11.95 -16.84 9.89
CA LEU A 265 12.81 -18.00 10.18
C LEU A 265 13.21 -18.06 11.66
N VAL A 266 13.51 -16.93 12.31
CA VAL A 266 13.78 -16.87 13.74
C VAL A 266 12.53 -17.21 14.57
N ARG A 267 11.35 -16.70 14.18
CA ARG A 267 10.08 -17.05 14.85
C ARG A 267 9.76 -18.54 14.79
N MET A 268 10.15 -19.20 13.68
CA MET A 268 10.00 -20.65 13.47
C MET A 268 11.15 -21.48 14.07
N GLY A 269 12.14 -20.85 14.74
CA GLY A 269 13.29 -21.53 15.33
C GLY A 269 14.34 -22.03 14.33
N ARG A 270 14.22 -21.67 13.04
CA ARG A 270 15.16 -22.09 11.96
C ARG A 270 16.34 -21.14 11.85
N LEU A 271 17.23 -21.17 12.85
CA LEU A 271 18.31 -20.19 13.01
C LEU A 271 19.36 -20.25 11.87
N ASP A 272 19.72 -21.45 11.42
CA ASP A 272 20.67 -21.62 10.29
C ASP A 272 20.10 -21.04 8.98
N GLY A 273 18.78 -21.19 8.78
CA GLY A 273 18.09 -20.58 7.67
C GLY A 273 18.09 -19.05 7.76
N ALA A 274 17.87 -18.50 8.96
CA ALA A 274 17.89 -17.07 9.20
C ALA A 274 19.29 -16.48 8.93
N ARG A 275 20.35 -17.14 9.40
CA ARG A 275 21.75 -16.75 9.13
C ARG A 275 22.05 -16.71 7.63
N LYS A 276 21.68 -17.77 6.89
CA LYS A 276 21.84 -17.82 5.43
C LYS A 276 21.04 -16.73 4.70
N SER A 277 19.85 -16.42 5.19
CA SER A 277 19.01 -15.36 4.61
C SER A 277 19.62 -13.98 4.85
N LEU A 278 20.09 -13.68 6.07
CA LEU A 278 20.77 -12.43 6.40
C LEU A 278 22.05 -12.25 5.57
N ALA A 279 22.86 -13.29 5.41
CA ALA A 279 24.07 -13.26 4.57
C ALA A 279 23.75 -12.96 3.09
N ARG A 280 22.60 -13.40 2.56
CA ARG A 280 22.17 -13.10 1.19
C ARG A 280 21.58 -11.70 1.02
N LEU A 281 21.07 -11.12 2.09
CA LEU A 281 20.47 -9.76 2.12
C LEU A 281 21.53 -8.71 2.45
N GLY A 282 22.54 -9.04 3.25
CA GLY A 282 23.60 -8.12 3.66
C GLY A 282 24.52 -7.69 2.53
N SER A 283 25.16 -6.55 2.69
CA SER A 283 26.19 -6.04 1.79
C SER A 283 27.59 -6.55 2.16
N THR A 284 27.81 -6.85 3.43
CA THR A 284 29.05 -7.40 3.98
C THR A 284 28.94 -8.91 4.13
N ARG A 285 29.97 -9.62 3.63
CA ARG A 285 30.09 -11.07 3.79
C ARG A 285 30.82 -11.43 5.10
N ASP A 286 30.96 -10.49 6.02
CA ASP A 286 31.63 -10.74 7.28
C ASP A 286 30.70 -11.53 8.22
N ASP A 287 31.12 -12.73 8.58
CA ASP A 287 30.33 -13.65 9.40
C ASP A 287 30.01 -13.06 10.78
N GLY A 288 30.87 -12.17 11.32
CA GLY A 288 30.66 -11.50 12.59
C GLY A 288 29.49 -10.51 12.57
N ASP A 289 29.32 -9.75 11.49
CA ASP A 289 28.21 -8.80 11.32
C ASP A 289 26.87 -9.53 11.20
N VAL A 290 26.84 -10.66 10.48
CA VAL A 290 25.63 -11.49 10.30
C VAL A 290 25.19 -12.09 11.64
N ASP A 291 26.12 -12.56 12.45
CA ASP A 291 25.80 -13.14 13.76
C ASP A 291 25.33 -12.07 14.76
N ALA A 292 25.91 -10.87 14.72
CA ALA A 292 25.45 -9.73 15.52
C ALA A 292 24.01 -9.30 15.14
N GLU A 293 23.70 -9.22 13.85
CA GLU A 293 22.35 -8.90 13.35
C GLU A 293 21.35 -9.99 13.73
N LEU A 294 21.71 -11.27 13.65
CA LEU A 294 20.90 -12.39 14.09
C LEU A 294 20.60 -12.34 15.58
N GLN A 295 21.58 -12.01 16.42
CA GLN A 295 21.39 -11.86 17.87
C GLN A 295 20.47 -10.67 18.19
N GLY A 296 20.65 -9.54 17.49
CA GLY A 296 19.77 -8.38 17.61
C GLY A 296 18.32 -8.74 17.27
N LEU A 297 18.10 -9.49 16.19
CA LEU A 297 16.78 -9.93 15.77
C LEU A 297 16.13 -10.90 16.78
N LYS A 298 16.91 -11.84 17.34
CA LYS A 298 16.44 -12.73 18.42
C LYS A 298 16.00 -11.94 19.64
N ARG A 299 16.79 -10.96 20.06
CA ARG A 299 16.48 -10.11 21.22
C ARG A 299 15.18 -9.33 21.01
N ILE A 300 14.99 -8.74 19.82
CA ILE A 300 13.75 -8.01 19.48
C ILE A 300 12.54 -8.94 19.56
N ILE A 301 12.61 -10.12 18.95
CA ILE A 301 11.51 -11.10 18.97
C ILE A 301 11.22 -11.60 20.38
N GLN A 302 12.25 -11.78 21.20
CA GLN A 302 12.09 -12.18 22.60
C GLN A 302 11.41 -11.08 23.42
N LEU A 303 11.83 -9.82 23.28
CA LEU A 303 11.18 -8.67 23.91
C LEU A 303 9.71 -8.52 23.46
N GLU A 304 9.42 -8.72 22.17
CA GLU A 304 8.03 -8.74 21.68
C GLU A 304 7.19 -9.84 22.36
N ARG A 305 7.74 -11.03 22.57
CA ARG A 305 7.06 -12.13 23.27
C ARG A 305 6.80 -11.81 24.73
N GLU A 306 7.80 -11.26 25.42
CA GLU A 306 7.70 -10.86 26.83
C GLU A 306 6.67 -9.75 27.05
N GLN A 307 6.70 -8.71 26.20
CA GLN A 307 5.75 -7.59 26.24
C GLN A 307 4.32 -8.02 25.86
N SER A 308 4.18 -8.98 24.97
CA SER A 308 2.86 -9.47 24.55
C SER A 308 2.19 -10.38 25.59
N GLY A 309 2.92 -10.83 26.62
CA GLY A 309 2.39 -11.59 27.77
C GLY A 309 1.47 -12.74 27.36
N ASN A 310 1.86 -13.55 26.38
CA ASN A 310 1.08 -14.67 25.80
C ASN A 310 -0.32 -14.29 25.24
N ARG A 311 -0.71 -13.01 25.25
CA ARG A 311 -1.94 -12.52 24.63
C ARG A 311 -1.66 -12.18 23.17
N LYS A 312 -2.25 -12.93 22.25
CA LYS A 312 -2.32 -12.53 20.83
C LYS A 312 -3.04 -11.19 20.78
N VAL A 313 -2.32 -10.11 20.47
CA VAL A 313 -2.90 -8.79 20.25
C VAL A 313 -3.97 -8.93 19.16
N GLY A 314 -5.24 -8.66 19.45
CA GLY A 314 -6.34 -8.84 18.49
C GLY A 314 -6.54 -7.61 17.60
N TYR A 315 -7.27 -7.78 16.49
CA TYR A 315 -7.70 -6.65 15.64
C TYR A 315 -8.57 -5.62 16.39
N ILE A 316 -9.29 -6.07 17.43
CA ILE A 316 -10.16 -5.22 18.27
C ILE A 316 -9.32 -4.19 19.05
N GLU A 317 -8.05 -4.45 19.34
CA GLU A 317 -7.18 -3.50 20.03
C GLU A 317 -6.89 -2.24 19.20
N CYS A 318 -6.96 -2.33 17.87
CA CYS A 318 -6.84 -1.17 16.99
C CYS A 318 -7.95 -0.12 17.23
N PHE A 319 -9.09 -0.53 17.79
CA PHE A 319 -10.24 0.33 18.04
C PHE A 319 -10.41 0.69 19.53
N LYS A 320 -9.41 0.43 20.38
CA LYS A 320 -9.45 0.77 21.80
C LYS A 320 -8.53 1.94 22.12
N GLY A 321 -8.95 2.78 23.08
CA GLY A 321 -8.15 3.87 23.64
C GLY A 321 -7.68 4.89 22.58
N THR A 322 -6.42 5.27 22.65
CA THR A 322 -5.77 6.23 21.74
C THR A 322 -5.56 5.68 20.33
N ASP A 323 -5.41 4.35 20.22
CA ASP A 323 -5.22 3.66 18.94
C ASP A 323 -6.50 3.69 18.08
N SER A 324 -7.69 3.86 18.67
CA SER A 324 -8.96 4.00 17.94
C SER A 324 -8.92 5.21 17.00
N ARG A 325 -8.52 6.38 17.50
CA ARG A 325 -8.40 7.59 16.68
C ARG A 325 -7.39 7.43 15.54
N ARG A 326 -6.24 6.78 15.81
CA ARG A 326 -5.23 6.47 14.80
C ARG A 326 -5.81 5.57 13.71
N SER A 327 -6.52 4.51 14.12
CA SER A 327 -7.13 3.55 13.17
C SER A 327 -8.14 4.24 12.26
N TRP A 328 -8.99 5.13 12.77
CA TRP A 328 -9.92 5.89 11.94
C TRP A 328 -9.22 6.83 10.94
N ILE A 329 -8.12 7.49 11.34
CA ILE A 329 -7.31 8.31 10.43
C ILE A 329 -6.69 7.45 9.33
N ILE A 330 -6.15 6.28 9.67
CA ILE A 330 -5.54 5.35 8.73
C ILE A 330 -6.58 4.81 7.73
N LEU A 331 -7.74 4.38 8.23
CA LEU A 331 -8.87 3.92 7.42
C LEU A 331 -9.28 5.00 6.42
N PHE A 332 -9.51 6.22 6.90
CA PHE A 332 -9.91 7.34 6.05
C PHE A 332 -8.83 7.66 5.00
N ALA A 333 -7.57 7.74 5.40
CA ALA A 333 -6.47 8.02 4.47
C ALA A 333 -6.40 6.98 3.33
N ARG A 334 -6.63 5.70 3.62
CA ARG A 334 -6.63 4.63 2.61
C ARG A 334 -7.87 4.64 1.70
N VAL A 335 -8.95 5.27 2.11
CA VAL A 335 -10.18 5.41 1.32
C VAL A 335 -10.15 6.64 0.38
N ILE A 336 -9.31 7.64 0.65
CA ILE A 336 -9.17 8.86 -0.18
C ILE A 336 -9.08 8.57 -1.69
N PRO A 337 -8.31 7.56 -2.17
CA PRO A 337 -8.27 7.23 -3.60
C PRO A 337 -9.63 6.94 -4.23
N SER A 338 -10.53 6.31 -3.52
CA SER A 338 -11.89 6.06 -4.00
C SER A 338 -12.72 7.34 -4.09
N PHE A 339 -12.46 8.32 -3.23
CA PHE A 339 -13.18 9.60 -3.19
C PHE A 339 -12.83 10.49 -4.39
N PHE A 340 -11.56 10.55 -4.79
CA PHE A 340 -11.19 11.36 -5.96
C PHE A 340 -11.43 10.66 -7.30
N GLY A 341 -12.01 9.46 -7.32
CA GLY A 341 -12.47 8.81 -8.54
C GLY A 341 -11.51 7.77 -9.12
N LEU A 342 -10.60 7.19 -8.34
CA LEU A 342 -9.73 6.11 -8.80
C LEU A 342 -10.50 4.95 -9.47
N PRO A 343 -11.70 4.52 -9.00
CA PRO A 343 -12.51 3.51 -9.69
C PRO A 343 -12.92 3.93 -11.10
N LEU A 344 -13.25 5.21 -11.32
CA LEU A 344 -13.58 5.71 -12.65
C LEU A 344 -12.34 5.82 -13.55
N PHE A 345 -11.19 6.26 -13.02
CA PHE A 345 -9.95 6.27 -13.79
C PHE A 345 -9.52 4.87 -14.22
N SER A 346 -9.74 3.86 -13.38
CA SER A 346 -9.48 2.46 -13.72
C SER A 346 -10.41 1.93 -14.84
N THR A 347 -11.59 2.54 -15.03
CA THR A 347 -12.58 2.18 -16.07
C THR A 347 -12.69 3.23 -17.17
N ALA A 348 -11.73 4.15 -17.28
CA ALA A 348 -11.79 5.33 -18.15
C ALA A 348 -11.98 4.98 -19.62
N SER A 349 -11.35 3.91 -20.14
CA SER A 349 -11.46 3.51 -21.54
C SER A 349 -12.90 3.18 -21.96
N TYR A 350 -13.63 2.41 -21.17
CA TYR A 350 -15.02 2.10 -21.43
C TYR A 350 -15.93 3.32 -21.16
N PHE A 351 -15.68 4.07 -20.08
CA PHE A 351 -16.44 5.27 -19.76
C PHE A 351 -16.43 6.30 -20.91
N LEU A 352 -15.27 6.52 -21.55
CA LEU A 352 -15.16 7.43 -22.69
C LEU A 352 -15.95 6.94 -23.90
N GLN A 353 -16.07 5.61 -24.10
CA GLN A 353 -16.93 5.07 -25.17
C GLN A 353 -18.41 5.30 -24.90
N VAL A 354 -18.86 5.26 -23.65
CA VAL A 354 -20.24 5.63 -23.28
C VAL A 354 -20.54 7.08 -23.66
N LEU A 355 -19.52 7.96 -23.67
CA LEU A 355 -19.61 9.34 -24.16
C LEU A 355 -19.47 9.46 -25.70
N ASN A 356 -19.61 8.37 -26.43
CA ASN A 356 -19.47 8.29 -27.88
C ASN A 356 -18.06 8.60 -28.43
N VAL A 357 -17.00 8.47 -27.60
CA VAL A 357 -15.61 8.53 -28.08
C VAL A 357 -15.27 7.21 -28.77
N PRO A 358 -14.67 7.22 -29.97
CA PRO A 358 -14.28 6.00 -30.66
C PRO A 358 -13.33 5.12 -29.84
N PRO A 359 -13.41 3.77 -29.93
CA PRO A 359 -12.59 2.85 -29.12
C PRO A 359 -11.08 3.13 -29.18
N ARG A 360 -10.57 3.42 -30.38
CA ARG A 360 -9.14 3.72 -30.58
C ARG A 360 -8.69 4.97 -29.81
N LEU A 361 -9.52 6.02 -29.84
CA LEU A 361 -9.21 7.27 -29.13
C LEU A 361 -9.40 7.11 -27.62
N SER A 362 -10.42 6.38 -27.16
CA SER A 362 -10.67 6.17 -25.73
C SER A 362 -9.52 5.40 -25.07
N LEU A 363 -8.98 4.37 -25.73
CA LEU A 363 -7.80 3.63 -25.26
C LEU A 363 -6.55 4.50 -25.27
N LEU A 364 -6.34 5.30 -26.35
CA LEU A 364 -5.20 6.22 -26.43
C LEU A 364 -5.23 7.27 -25.32
N PHE A 365 -6.38 7.89 -25.05
CA PHE A 365 -6.51 8.87 -23.98
C PHE A 365 -6.35 8.26 -22.59
N THR A 366 -6.81 7.03 -22.38
CA THR A 366 -6.55 6.29 -21.15
C THR A 366 -5.05 6.06 -20.96
N LEU A 367 -4.33 5.65 -22.02
CA LEU A 367 -2.88 5.47 -21.98
C LEU A 367 -2.15 6.78 -21.64
N ILE A 368 -2.51 7.89 -22.31
CA ILE A 368 -1.93 9.22 -22.01
C ILE A 368 -2.23 9.61 -20.56
N GLY A 369 -3.45 9.39 -20.07
CA GLY A 369 -3.83 9.67 -18.69
C GLY A 369 -3.00 8.89 -17.66
N VAL A 370 -2.70 7.62 -17.93
CA VAL A 370 -1.84 6.80 -17.05
C VAL A 370 -0.39 7.32 -17.09
N VAL A 371 0.15 7.72 -18.24
CA VAL A 371 1.49 8.31 -18.37
C VAL A 371 1.57 9.63 -17.58
N ILE A 372 0.58 10.50 -17.71
CA ILE A 372 0.49 11.73 -16.94
C ILE A 372 0.41 11.45 -15.44
N GLY A 373 -0.40 10.48 -15.02
CA GLY A 373 -0.51 10.03 -13.63
C GLY A 373 0.82 9.52 -13.09
N LEU A 374 1.56 8.74 -13.87
CA LEU A 374 2.87 8.22 -13.52
C LEU A 374 3.88 9.37 -13.31
N PHE A 375 3.95 10.31 -14.27
CA PHE A 375 4.79 11.49 -14.14
C PHE A 375 4.44 12.33 -12.92
N SER A 376 3.15 12.55 -12.67
CA SER A 376 2.65 13.27 -11.50
C SER A 376 3.08 12.62 -10.18
N ASN A 377 3.07 11.29 -10.12
CA ASN A 377 3.57 10.56 -8.95
C ASN A 377 5.10 10.67 -8.78
N PHE A 378 5.89 10.79 -9.85
CA PHE A 378 7.31 11.12 -9.70
C PHE A 378 7.52 12.53 -9.13
N VAL A 379 6.76 13.51 -9.58
CA VAL A 379 6.79 14.88 -9.03
C VAL A 379 6.39 14.87 -7.54
N SER A 380 5.56 13.93 -7.12
CA SER A 380 5.12 13.84 -5.73
C SER A 380 6.24 13.61 -4.71
N PHE A 381 7.36 13.00 -5.10
CA PHE A 381 8.53 12.89 -4.21
C PHE A 381 9.04 14.26 -3.77
N TRP A 382 9.06 15.21 -4.70
CA TRP A 382 9.46 16.58 -4.39
C TRP A 382 8.39 17.29 -3.56
N THR A 383 7.11 17.17 -3.90
CA THR A 383 6.03 17.85 -3.15
C THR A 383 5.92 17.32 -1.71
N LEU A 384 6.07 16.01 -1.49
CA LEU A 384 6.05 15.41 -0.16
C LEU A 384 7.24 15.84 0.72
N THR A 385 8.40 16.11 0.13
CA THR A 385 9.55 16.62 0.89
C THR A 385 9.43 18.12 1.19
N THR A 386 8.81 18.88 0.30
CA THR A 386 8.72 20.35 0.40
C THR A 386 7.50 20.78 1.24
N PHE A 387 6.33 20.18 1.00
CA PHE A 387 5.08 20.55 1.66
C PHE A 387 4.67 19.52 2.73
N GLY A 388 3.80 19.94 3.66
CA GLY A 388 3.19 19.03 4.62
C GLY A 388 2.15 18.09 3.98
N ARG A 389 1.89 16.94 4.62
CA ARG A 389 0.93 15.94 4.11
C ARG A 389 -0.49 16.47 4.13
N ARG A 390 -0.87 17.16 5.20
CA ARG A 390 -2.22 17.71 5.40
C ARG A 390 -2.61 18.75 4.36
N PRO A 391 -1.85 19.84 4.11
CA PRO A 391 -2.19 20.83 3.08
C PRO A 391 -2.21 20.21 1.67
N LEU A 392 -1.32 19.27 1.36
CA LEU A 392 -1.31 18.57 0.07
C LEU A 392 -2.63 17.84 -0.19
N ILE A 393 -3.14 17.09 0.79
CA ILE A 393 -4.41 16.37 0.65
C ILE A 393 -5.57 17.35 0.52
N ILE A 394 -5.65 18.36 1.39
CA ILE A 394 -6.77 19.31 1.41
C ILE A 394 -6.86 20.09 0.09
N VAL A 395 -5.75 20.70 -0.36
CA VAL A 395 -5.72 21.53 -1.58
C VAL A 395 -6.03 20.70 -2.82
N SER A 396 -5.43 19.51 -2.91
CA SER A 396 -5.63 18.63 -4.06
C SER A 396 -7.04 18.05 -4.12
N MET A 397 -7.63 17.66 -2.99
CA MET A 397 -9.01 17.19 -2.93
C MET A 397 -10.03 18.31 -3.24
N ALA A 398 -9.78 19.53 -2.74
CA ALA A 398 -10.61 20.70 -3.08
C ALA A 398 -10.54 21.04 -4.57
N GLY A 399 -9.34 21.04 -5.16
CA GLY A 399 -9.16 21.23 -6.60
C GLY A 399 -9.82 20.13 -7.43
N ALA A 400 -9.71 18.87 -6.99
CA ALA A 400 -10.40 17.75 -7.63
C ALA A 400 -11.94 17.89 -7.54
N ALA A 401 -12.48 18.40 -6.43
CA ALA A 401 -13.92 18.67 -6.30
C ALA A 401 -14.40 19.69 -7.34
N VAL A 402 -13.65 20.77 -7.55
CA VAL A 402 -13.97 21.78 -8.58
C VAL A 402 -13.90 21.18 -9.99
N MET A 403 -12.85 20.39 -10.28
CA MET A 403 -12.71 19.76 -11.59
C MET A 403 -13.80 18.74 -11.86
N TRP A 404 -14.17 17.90 -10.88
CA TRP A 404 -15.27 16.97 -11.04
C TRP A 404 -16.64 17.66 -11.17
N ALA A 405 -16.87 18.76 -10.44
CA ALA A 405 -18.07 19.57 -10.59
C ALA A 405 -18.18 20.15 -12.02
N SER A 406 -17.09 20.65 -12.57
CA SER A 406 -17.05 21.19 -13.94
C SER A 406 -17.30 20.10 -15.00
N ILE A 407 -16.75 18.88 -14.79
CA ILE A 407 -17.04 17.70 -15.65
C ILE A 407 -18.52 17.32 -15.54
N GLY A 408 -19.10 17.35 -14.33
CA GLY A 408 -20.53 17.12 -14.10
C GLY A 408 -21.42 18.12 -14.84
N ILE A 409 -21.06 19.41 -14.81
CA ILE A 409 -21.75 20.47 -15.57
C ILE A 409 -21.65 20.22 -17.08
N ALA A 410 -20.45 19.87 -17.58
CA ALA A 410 -20.27 19.50 -18.99
C ALA A 410 -21.15 18.30 -19.39
N GLY A 411 -21.39 17.35 -18.47
CA GLY A 411 -22.28 16.22 -18.66
C GLY A 411 -23.77 16.57 -18.75
N CYS A 412 -24.17 17.81 -18.49
CA CYS A 412 -25.54 18.28 -18.73
C CYS A 412 -25.77 18.64 -20.19
N PHE A 413 -24.72 18.79 -20.99
CA PHE A 413 -24.81 19.02 -22.43
C PHE A 413 -24.78 17.69 -23.21
N PRO A 414 -25.27 17.67 -24.47
CA PRO A 414 -25.26 16.44 -25.26
C PRO A 414 -23.85 15.87 -25.45
N SER A 415 -23.68 14.59 -25.14
CA SER A 415 -22.39 13.87 -25.29
C SER A 415 -21.95 13.69 -26.75
N THR A 416 -22.82 14.00 -27.72
CA THR A 416 -22.50 14.01 -29.15
C THR A 416 -21.64 15.21 -29.55
N LEU A 417 -21.59 16.27 -28.74
CA LEU A 417 -20.79 17.45 -29.02
C LEU A 417 -19.29 17.16 -28.80
N PRO A 418 -18.43 17.32 -29.81
CA PRO A 418 -16.99 17.09 -29.66
C PRO A 418 -16.36 17.92 -28.53
N ALA A 419 -16.85 19.17 -28.34
CA ALA A 419 -16.37 20.05 -27.27
C ALA A 419 -16.57 19.44 -25.88
N VAL A 420 -17.72 18.78 -25.63
CA VAL A 420 -18.02 18.10 -24.36
C VAL A 420 -17.07 16.91 -24.15
N GLN A 421 -16.86 16.12 -25.20
CA GLN A 421 -15.96 14.95 -25.14
C GLN A 421 -14.52 15.39 -24.80
N TRP A 422 -14.00 16.37 -25.52
CA TRP A 422 -12.66 16.90 -25.25
C TRP A 422 -12.54 17.52 -23.87
N TYR A 423 -13.55 18.26 -23.43
CA TYR A 423 -13.54 18.86 -22.09
C TYR A 423 -13.47 17.79 -20.99
N VAL A 424 -14.27 16.72 -21.10
CA VAL A 424 -14.24 15.62 -20.13
C VAL A 424 -12.89 14.91 -20.14
N ILE A 425 -12.32 14.62 -21.31
CA ILE A 425 -11.01 13.97 -21.45
C ILE A 425 -9.91 14.82 -20.78
N VAL A 426 -9.82 16.09 -21.12
CA VAL A 426 -8.82 17.01 -20.55
C VAL A 426 -9.06 17.19 -19.05
N GLY A 427 -10.31 17.34 -18.62
CA GLY A 427 -10.68 17.47 -17.21
C GLY A 427 -10.26 16.25 -16.38
N MET A 428 -10.43 15.04 -16.91
CA MET A 428 -9.94 13.81 -16.25
C MET A 428 -8.41 13.80 -16.17
N MET A 429 -7.69 14.23 -17.21
CA MET A 429 -6.22 14.31 -17.21
C MET A 429 -5.71 15.33 -16.19
N VAL A 430 -6.35 16.49 -16.08
CA VAL A 430 -6.02 17.50 -15.07
C VAL A 430 -6.29 16.97 -13.67
N THR A 431 -7.41 16.28 -13.47
CA THR A 431 -7.76 15.71 -12.16
C THR A 431 -6.75 14.66 -11.71
N ILE A 432 -6.39 13.70 -12.57
CA ILE A 432 -5.39 12.67 -12.22
C ILE A 432 -4.01 13.28 -11.94
N SER A 433 -3.64 14.35 -12.66
CA SER A 433 -2.39 15.09 -12.41
C SER A 433 -2.40 15.72 -11.02
N LEU A 434 -3.48 16.43 -10.69
CA LEU A 434 -3.64 17.12 -9.42
C LEU A 434 -3.57 16.17 -8.22
N VAL A 435 -4.32 15.07 -8.28
CA VAL A 435 -4.34 14.09 -7.19
C VAL A 435 -3.08 13.23 -7.15
N GLY A 436 -2.46 12.97 -8.31
CA GLY A 436 -1.22 12.21 -8.43
C GLY A 436 -0.01 12.93 -7.85
N VAL A 437 0.06 14.26 -7.98
CA VAL A 437 1.14 15.08 -7.39
C VAL A 437 1.01 15.20 -5.87
N ALA A 438 -0.20 15.04 -5.31
CA ALA A 438 -0.45 15.41 -3.92
C ALA A 438 -1.27 14.37 -3.14
N ALA A 439 -2.61 14.30 -3.32
CA ALA A 439 -3.50 13.54 -2.43
C ALA A 439 -3.23 12.03 -2.42
N TRP A 440 -2.96 11.43 -3.56
CA TRP A 440 -2.75 9.98 -3.66
C TRP A 440 -1.52 9.53 -2.85
N PRO A 441 -0.29 9.98 -3.16
CA PRO A 441 0.89 9.57 -2.40
C PRO A 441 0.85 10.05 -0.95
N ALA A 442 0.35 11.26 -0.66
CA ALA A 442 0.24 11.78 0.70
C ALA A 442 -0.70 10.93 1.58
N SER A 443 -1.80 10.42 1.03
CA SER A 443 -2.73 9.57 1.77
C SER A 443 -2.09 8.24 2.22
N HIS A 444 -1.27 7.64 1.37
CA HIS A 444 -0.51 6.42 1.72
C HIS A 444 0.52 6.69 2.81
N VAL A 445 1.24 7.82 2.72
CA VAL A 445 2.23 8.23 3.73
C VAL A 445 1.56 8.48 5.08
N VAL A 446 0.45 9.23 5.10
CA VAL A 446 -0.34 9.48 6.33
C VAL A 446 -0.79 8.16 6.97
N ALA A 447 -1.27 7.21 6.19
CA ALA A 447 -1.71 5.91 6.71
C ALA A 447 -0.58 5.15 7.42
N VAL A 448 0.66 5.27 6.94
CA VAL A 448 1.83 4.62 7.55
C VAL A 448 2.34 5.39 8.75
N GLU A 449 2.46 6.73 8.66
CA GLU A 449 2.98 7.60 9.73
C GLU A 449 2.05 7.64 10.96
N ALA A 450 0.73 7.57 10.77
CA ALA A 450 -0.24 7.56 11.87
C ALA A 450 -0.28 6.23 12.64
N SER A 451 0.26 5.14 12.10
CA SER A 451 0.20 3.82 12.73
C SER A 451 1.19 3.68 13.88
N SER A 452 0.73 3.21 15.06
CA SER A 452 1.62 2.84 16.18
C SER A 452 2.49 1.65 15.80
N LEU A 453 3.74 1.60 16.31
CA LEU A 453 4.67 0.50 16.02
C LEU A 453 4.08 -0.87 16.41
N ARG A 454 3.39 -0.92 17.56
CA ARG A 454 2.78 -2.14 18.11
C ARG A 454 1.68 -2.73 17.24
N LEU A 455 0.82 -1.88 16.63
CA LEU A 455 -0.38 -2.29 15.89
C LEU A 455 -0.25 -2.08 14.37
N ARG A 456 0.93 -1.67 13.87
CA ARG A 456 1.13 -1.24 12.48
C ARG A 456 0.62 -2.25 11.45
N SER A 457 1.03 -3.51 11.54
CA SER A 457 0.62 -4.54 10.56
C SER A 457 -0.89 -4.77 10.55
N ARG A 458 -1.53 -4.72 11.73
CA ARG A 458 -2.98 -4.93 11.86
C ARG A 458 -3.79 -3.73 11.39
N SER A 459 -3.39 -2.52 11.77
CA SER A 459 -4.05 -1.30 11.31
C SER A 459 -3.93 -1.13 9.80
N GLN A 460 -2.79 -1.46 9.19
CA GLN A 460 -2.62 -1.48 7.73
C GLN A 460 -3.48 -2.57 7.07
N GLY A 461 -3.58 -3.76 7.67
CA GLY A 461 -4.46 -4.82 7.19
C GLY A 461 -5.93 -4.40 7.16
N ILE A 462 -6.46 -3.85 8.26
CA ILE A 462 -7.84 -3.33 8.34
C ILE A 462 -8.05 -2.20 7.31
N ALA A 463 -7.09 -1.32 7.18
CA ALA A 463 -7.15 -0.21 6.22
C ALA A 463 -7.16 -0.70 4.77
N GLY A 464 -6.42 -1.75 4.45
CA GLY A 464 -6.46 -2.43 3.15
C GLY A 464 -7.83 -3.03 2.87
N VAL A 465 -8.43 -3.70 3.85
CA VAL A 465 -9.81 -4.24 3.74
C VAL A 465 -10.81 -3.11 3.48
N ALA A 466 -10.74 -2.01 4.25
CA ALA A 466 -11.65 -0.87 4.09
C ALA A 466 -11.49 -0.20 2.72
N ALA A 467 -10.26 0.00 2.24
CA ALA A 467 -10.00 0.56 0.91
C ALA A 467 -10.59 -0.30 -0.20
N ASN A 468 -10.37 -1.62 -0.17
CA ASN A 468 -10.92 -2.54 -1.15
C ASN A 468 -12.45 -2.63 -1.07
N LEU A 469 -13.03 -2.58 0.15
CA LEU A 469 -14.47 -2.58 0.32
C LEU A 469 -15.11 -1.35 -0.32
N VAL A 470 -14.60 -0.15 -0.03
CA VAL A 470 -15.12 1.09 -0.61
C VAL A 470 -14.91 1.11 -2.12
N MET A 471 -13.73 0.67 -2.60
CA MET A 471 -13.46 0.56 -4.04
C MET A 471 -14.44 -0.40 -4.72
N GLY A 472 -14.71 -1.56 -4.14
CA GLY A 472 -15.66 -2.54 -4.66
C GLY A 472 -17.09 -1.99 -4.71
N VAL A 473 -17.55 -1.34 -3.63
CA VAL A 473 -18.88 -0.73 -3.56
C VAL A 473 -19.02 0.34 -4.65
N VAL A 474 -18.09 1.27 -4.76
CA VAL A 474 -18.11 2.32 -5.80
C VAL A 474 -18.10 1.70 -7.19
N SER A 475 -17.28 0.67 -7.42
CA SER A 475 -17.17 -0.01 -8.72
C SER A 475 -18.47 -0.72 -9.14
N ILE A 476 -19.29 -1.20 -8.19
CA ILE A 476 -20.61 -1.77 -8.50
C ILE A 476 -21.58 -0.68 -8.94
N PHE A 477 -21.69 0.41 -8.17
CA PHE A 477 -22.69 1.44 -8.43
C PHE A 477 -22.35 2.34 -9.62
N LEU A 478 -21.07 2.50 -9.92
CA LEU A 478 -20.58 3.42 -10.95
C LEU A 478 -21.17 3.16 -12.34
N PRO A 479 -21.19 1.91 -12.89
CA PRO A 479 -21.82 1.61 -14.19
C PRO A 479 -23.33 1.89 -14.21
N TYR A 480 -24.03 1.69 -13.09
CA TYR A 480 -25.47 2.01 -13.02
C TYR A 480 -25.75 3.50 -13.19
N ILE A 481 -24.81 4.38 -12.82
CA ILE A 481 -24.99 5.82 -12.98
C ILE A 481 -24.70 6.27 -14.40
N TYR A 482 -23.58 5.80 -15.01
CA TYR A 482 -23.14 6.36 -16.28
C TYR A 482 -23.59 5.56 -17.51
N ASN A 483 -23.89 4.25 -17.40
CA ASN A 483 -24.17 3.39 -18.55
C ASN A 483 -25.54 3.66 -19.17
N GLN A 484 -25.65 3.44 -20.48
CA GLN A 484 -26.86 3.78 -21.28
C GLN A 484 -28.05 2.88 -20.97
N ASP A 485 -27.84 1.63 -20.52
CA ASP A 485 -28.88 0.67 -20.18
C ASP A 485 -29.59 0.95 -18.84
N GLN A 486 -29.04 1.85 -18.01
CA GLN A 486 -29.59 2.17 -16.70
C GLN A 486 -29.75 3.70 -16.51
N GLY A 487 -28.87 4.33 -15.73
CA GLY A 487 -29.00 5.75 -15.38
C GLY A 487 -28.72 6.73 -16.50
N ASN A 488 -28.01 6.31 -17.55
CA ASN A 488 -27.64 7.13 -18.72
C ASN A 488 -27.06 8.50 -18.33
N GLY A 489 -26.40 8.56 -17.18
CA GLY A 489 -25.87 9.82 -16.64
C GLY A 489 -24.61 10.31 -17.35
N GLY A 490 -23.88 9.43 -18.04
CA GLY A 490 -22.65 9.78 -18.74
C GLY A 490 -21.70 10.58 -17.86
N ALA A 491 -21.25 11.77 -18.33
CA ALA A 491 -20.33 12.64 -17.60
C ALA A 491 -20.96 13.29 -16.35
N ARG A 492 -22.27 13.22 -16.11
CA ARG A 492 -22.92 13.70 -14.88
C ARG A 492 -22.42 12.97 -13.62
N VAL A 493 -21.78 11.80 -13.78
CA VAL A 493 -21.08 11.10 -12.69
C VAL A 493 -20.04 11.99 -12.00
N GLY A 494 -19.57 13.05 -12.67
CA GLY A 494 -18.71 14.08 -12.09
C GLY A 494 -19.29 14.72 -10.82
N PHE A 495 -20.60 14.90 -10.71
CA PHE A 495 -21.23 15.45 -9.51
C PHE A 495 -21.08 14.52 -8.30
N LEU A 496 -21.13 13.19 -8.49
CA LEU A 496 -20.88 12.23 -7.43
C LEU A 496 -19.45 12.39 -6.87
N PHE A 497 -18.46 12.42 -7.76
CA PHE A 497 -17.07 12.58 -7.33
C PHE A 497 -16.76 13.98 -6.80
N ALA A 498 -17.41 15.02 -7.31
CA ALA A 498 -17.31 16.37 -6.73
C ALA A 498 -17.78 16.37 -5.27
N PHE A 499 -18.93 15.75 -4.99
CA PHE A 499 -19.45 15.61 -3.64
C PHE A 499 -18.49 14.79 -2.74
N LEU A 500 -18.03 13.63 -3.21
CA LEU A 500 -17.08 12.79 -2.45
C LEU A 500 -15.76 13.52 -2.17
N CYS A 501 -15.22 14.27 -3.14
CA CYS A 501 -14.03 15.08 -2.95
C CYS A 501 -14.25 16.22 -1.95
N LEU A 502 -15.41 16.87 -1.98
CA LEU A 502 -15.76 17.91 -1.01
C LEU A 502 -15.84 17.33 0.40
N VAL A 503 -16.54 16.21 0.58
CA VAL A 503 -16.59 15.48 1.85
C VAL A 503 -15.18 15.08 2.29
N GLY A 504 -14.38 14.53 1.39
CA GLY A 504 -12.99 14.16 1.64
C GLY A 504 -12.12 15.37 2.06
N THR A 505 -12.34 16.54 1.47
CA THR A 505 -11.64 17.78 1.84
C THR A 505 -11.99 18.19 3.28
N VAL A 506 -13.29 18.22 3.62
CA VAL A 506 -13.78 18.59 4.96
C VAL A 506 -13.25 17.60 6.02
N LEU A 507 -13.37 16.29 5.76
CA LEU A 507 -12.89 15.27 6.68
C LEU A 507 -11.36 15.33 6.83
N SER A 508 -10.61 15.59 5.76
CA SER A 508 -9.16 15.78 5.82
C SER A 508 -8.77 16.98 6.68
N TRP A 509 -9.50 18.08 6.54
CA TRP A 509 -9.27 19.29 7.34
C TRP A 509 -9.56 19.08 8.83
N LEU A 510 -10.56 18.24 9.17
CA LEU A 510 -10.94 17.94 10.55
C LEU A 510 -10.03 16.90 11.21
N PHE A 511 -9.70 15.82 10.51
CA PHE A 511 -9.13 14.60 11.11
C PHE A 511 -7.66 14.34 10.78
N ILE A 512 -7.15 14.76 9.61
CA ILE A 512 -5.75 14.47 9.24
C ILE A 512 -4.81 15.41 9.99
N PRO A 513 -3.92 14.89 10.86
CA PRO A 513 -2.88 15.68 11.50
C PRO A 513 -1.70 15.92 10.56
N GLU A 514 -0.93 17.00 10.80
CA GLU A 514 0.34 17.21 10.14
C GLU A 514 1.45 16.45 10.89
N MET A 515 2.12 15.54 10.19
CA MET A 515 3.15 14.67 10.78
C MET A 515 4.53 14.85 10.10
N LYS A 516 4.68 15.86 9.22
CA LYS A 516 5.94 16.11 8.53
C LYS A 516 7.07 16.35 9.52
N ASP A 517 8.23 15.73 9.26
CA ASP A 517 9.47 15.87 10.03
C ASP A 517 9.37 15.49 11.52
N ARG A 518 8.35 14.69 11.90
CA ARG A 518 8.17 14.20 13.26
C ARG A 518 8.73 12.78 13.43
N THR A 519 9.35 12.53 14.59
CA THR A 519 9.76 11.18 14.96
C THR A 519 8.54 10.35 15.37
N VAL A 520 8.66 9.03 15.33
CA VAL A 520 7.56 8.12 15.71
C VAL A 520 7.16 8.34 17.17
N GLU A 521 8.14 8.55 18.05
CA GLU A 521 7.93 8.82 19.48
C GLU A 521 7.18 10.15 19.69
N ALA A 522 7.51 11.19 18.90
CA ALA A 522 6.82 12.47 18.97
C ALA A 522 5.35 12.32 18.54
N VAL A 523 5.10 11.56 17.46
CA VAL A 523 3.74 11.25 17.00
C VAL A 523 2.98 10.46 18.06
N ASP A 524 3.62 9.47 18.70
CA ASP A 524 3.02 8.68 19.77
C ASP A 524 2.62 9.57 20.96
N SER A 525 3.51 10.44 21.42
CA SER A 525 3.23 11.40 22.50
C SER A 525 2.07 12.35 22.17
N MET A 526 2.02 12.88 20.93
CA MET A 526 0.93 13.77 20.50
C MET A 526 -0.44 13.08 20.51
N PHE A 527 -0.50 11.80 20.16
CA PHE A 527 -1.75 11.03 20.22
C PHE A 527 -2.13 10.68 21.68
N GLU A 528 -1.17 10.35 22.53
CA GLU A 528 -1.38 10.09 23.96
C GLU A 528 -1.93 11.33 24.69
N LEU A 529 -1.40 12.52 24.36
CA LEU A 529 -1.90 13.81 24.84
C LEU A 529 -3.26 14.20 24.23
N ARG A 530 -3.83 13.39 23.32
CA ARG A 530 -5.10 13.62 22.62
C ARG A 530 -5.20 14.99 21.94
N LEU A 531 -4.09 15.52 21.43
CA LEU A 531 -4.08 16.82 20.78
C LEU A 531 -5.03 16.85 19.57
N PRO A 532 -5.72 17.97 19.29
CA PRO A 532 -6.51 18.10 18.07
C PRO A 532 -5.60 18.07 16.83
N ALA A 533 -6.10 17.56 15.69
CA ALA A 533 -5.31 17.39 14.47
C ALA A 533 -4.60 18.69 14.01
N ARG A 534 -5.21 19.85 14.30
CA ARG A 534 -4.65 21.17 13.94
C ARG A 534 -3.47 21.57 14.82
N ALA A 535 -3.41 21.11 16.07
CA ALA A 535 -2.34 21.45 17.00
C ALA A 535 -1.06 20.64 16.77
N PHE A 536 -1.11 19.57 15.97
CA PHE A 536 0.08 18.76 15.67
C PHE A 536 1.19 19.58 14.99
N ALA A 537 0.85 20.53 14.13
CA ALA A 537 1.84 21.37 13.45
C ALA A 537 2.62 22.29 14.39
N SER A 538 1.97 22.81 15.44
CA SER A 538 2.56 23.77 16.39
C SER A 538 3.16 23.12 17.63
N TRP A 539 2.88 21.83 17.89
CA TRP A 539 3.37 21.15 19.10
C TRP A 539 4.89 20.90 19.00
N ARG A 540 5.60 21.22 20.09
CA ARG A 540 7.00 20.91 20.30
C ARG A 540 7.16 20.18 21.63
N ARG A 541 8.07 19.25 21.71
CA ARG A 541 8.40 18.54 22.95
C ARG A 541 9.24 19.45 23.83
N GLU A 542 8.97 19.49 25.12
CA GLU A 542 9.85 20.13 26.10
C GLU A 542 11.21 19.42 26.03
N GLY A 543 12.27 20.12 25.62
CA GLY A 543 13.61 19.58 25.38
C GLY A 543 14.09 19.66 23.90
N ASP A 544 13.20 19.78 22.92
CA ASP A 544 13.61 19.99 21.52
C ASP A 544 14.26 21.38 21.33
N GLU A 545 13.87 22.38 22.15
CA GLU A 545 14.45 23.73 22.15
C GLU A 545 15.91 23.73 22.67
N GLU A 546 16.24 22.87 23.64
CA GLU A 546 17.61 22.74 24.13
C GLU A 546 18.54 22.09 23.09
N LEU A 547 18.02 21.13 22.30
CA LEU A 547 18.79 20.46 21.25
C LEU A 547 19.02 21.38 20.04
N GLU A 548 18.00 22.13 19.60
CA GLU A 548 18.17 23.14 18.55
C GLU A 548 19.06 24.32 18.98
N GLY A 549 19.02 24.69 20.27
CA GLY A 549 19.91 25.71 20.85
C GLY A 549 21.36 25.26 20.86
N ARG A 550 21.62 23.96 21.04
CA ARG A 550 22.98 23.37 20.96
C ARG A 550 23.48 23.21 19.53
N GLU A 551 22.63 22.84 18.56
CA GLU A 551 23.01 22.75 17.14
C GLU A 551 23.28 24.13 16.51
N LYS A 552 22.57 25.17 16.94
CA LYS A 552 22.78 26.55 16.45
C LYS A 552 23.97 27.27 17.10
N ARG A 553 24.66 26.65 18.07
CA ARG A 553 25.92 27.14 18.67
C ARG A 553 27.08 26.14 18.45
N PRO A 554 27.46 25.81 17.23
CA PRO A 554 28.68 25.06 16.99
C PRO A 554 29.85 26.03 17.13
N GLY A 555 30.54 26.02 18.25
CA GLY A 555 31.82 26.75 18.37
C GLY A 555 32.10 27.48 19.67
N THR A 556 31.16 27.56 20.62
CA THR A 556 31.46 28.28 21.89
C THR A 556 32.12 27.36 22.91
N GLN A 557 31.82 26.07 22.91
CA GLN A 557 32.43 25.12 23.86
C GLN A 557 33.85 24.68 23.47
N GLU A 558 34.21 24.66 22.19
CA GLU A 558 35.57 24.40 21.74
C GLU A 558 36.50 25.58 22.06
N ARG A 559 36.01 26.82 22.08
CA ARG A 559 36.78 27.98 22.49
C ARG A 559 37.01 28.06 24.00
N GLU A 560 36.03 27.73 24.83
CA GLU A 560 36.17 27.69 26.29
C GLU A 560 37.07 26.53 26.76
N ALA A 561 37.07 25.38 26.07
CA ALA A 561 37.99 24.28 26.37
C ALA A 561 39.45 24.60 25.95
N GLN A 562 39.65 25.38 24.88
CA GLN A 562 40.98 25.85 24.47
C GLN A 562 41.54 26.99 25.32
N GLU A 563 40.68 27.87 25.87
CA GLU A 563 41.12 28.90 26.83
C GLU A 563 41.48 28.37 28.21
N THR A 564 40.86 27.23 28.62
CA THR A 564 41.19 26.60 29.93
C THR A 564 42.46 25.75 29.87
N THR A 565 42.84 25.21 28.71
CA THR A 565 44.09 24.46 28.51
C THR A 565 45.29 25.34 28.20
N GLY A 566 45.11 26.60 27.90
CA GLY A 566 46.17 27.57 27.63
C GLY A 566 46.64 28.37 28.85
N LYS A 567 46.10 28.11 30.06
CA LYS A 567 46.44 28.78 31.33
C LYS A 567 46.97 27.83 32.41
N MET A 568 47.48 26.67 32.05
CA MET A 568 48.30 25.85 32.93
C MET A 568 49.75 25.75 32.45
#